data_be3c25eb1cd71b00de08653b2371396b
#
_entry.id   be3c25eb1cd71b00de08653b2371396b
#
_cell.length_a   1.000
_cell.length_b   1.000
_cell.length_c   1.000
_cell.angle_alpha   90.00
_cell.angle_beta   90.00
_cell.angle_gamma   90.00
#
_symmetry.space_group_name_H-M   'P 1'
#
loop_
_entity.id
_entity.type
_entity.pdbx_description
1 polymer ?
#
loop_
_entity_poly.entity_id
_entity_poly.type
_entity_poly.pdbx_seq_one_letter_code
_entity_poly.pdbx_strand_id
1 'polypeptide(L)'
;NNNFGLNNNNMFLGIDVGGSTSDILLLAKNPQKGNQASLFRESSVRLAAGVFFNTVINSDDFRRALLNFHEGKSTKVFVANIQEIIKEKKKAPYYLNSIFDQLKTEEDYDKFYSSIADNAKVVFTLPAYVTGLLLYYSGMLIGKTIKDNNLDNITRIDILSFGKGGRLFHWLRNAASNSTTMGYY
;
A
#
# COMPACT_ATOMS: atom_id res chain seq x y z
N ASN A 1 20.36 -9.50 8.41
CA ASN A 1 20.93 -8.40 7.62
C ASN A 1 20.53 -8.59 6.15
N ASN A 2 19.35 -8.05 5.78
CA ASN A 2 18.96 -7.99 4.38
C ASN A 2 19.67 -6.79 3.77
N ASN A 3 20.80 -7.01 3.14
CA ASN A 3 21.45 -5.99 2.33
C ASN A 3 20.59 -5.74 1.08
N PHE A 4 19.74 -4.73 1.12
CA PHE A 4 19.12 -4.16 -0.08
C PHE A 4 20.24 -3.47 -0.89
N GLY A 5 21.01 -4.25 -1.63
CA GLY A 5 22.05 -3.74 -2.51
C GLY A 5 21.68 -3.96 -3.98
N LEU A 6 21.77 -2.90 -4.80
CA LEU A 6 21.73 -3.08 -6.24
C LEU A 6 22.92 -3.93 -6.67
N ASN A 7 22.64 -5.04 -7.35
CA ASN A 7 23.63 -5.89 -8.04
C ASN A 7 23.30 -5.97 -9.53
N ASN A 8 24.08 -6.71 -10.30
CA ASN A 8 23.91 -6.75 -11.75
C ASN A 8 22.66 -7.55 -12.19
N ASN A 9 22.03 -8.28 -11.27
CA ASN A 9 20.93 -9.21 -11.57
C ASN A 9 19.59 -8.79 -10.96
N ASN A 10 19.54 -7.63 -10.29
CA ASN A 10 18.29 -7.14 -9.73
C ASN A 10 17.93 -5.73 -10.19
N MET A 11 16.62 -5.47 -10.18
CA MET A 11 16.02 -4.15 -10.39
C MET A 11 15.18 -3.80 -9.18
N PHE A 12 15.22 -2.55 -8.76
CA PHE A 12 14.32 -2.02 -7.76
C PHE A 12 13.12 -1.35 -8.43
N LEU A 13 11.94 -1.77 -8.00
CA LEU A 13 10.68 -1.12 -8.26
C LEU A 13 10.29 -0.30 -7.04
N GLY A 14 10.40 1.01 -7.12
CA GLY A 14 9.86 1.93 -6.12
C GLY A 14 8.42 2.29 -6.45
N ILE A 15 7.51 2.21 -5.48
CA ILE A 15 6.12 2.66 -5.63
C ILE A 15 5.82 3.63 -4.49
N ASP A 16 5.68 4.91 -4.80
CA ASP A 16 5.21 5.93 -3.87
C ASP A 16 3.71 6.13 -4.05
N VAL A 17 2.92 5.64 -3.11
CA VAL A 17 1.47 5.78 -3.17
C VAL A 17 1.06 7.06 -2.44
N GLY A 18 0.81 8.10 -3.20
CA GLY A 18 0.36 9.40 -2.71
C GLY A 18 -1.15 9.51 -2.51
N GLY A 19 -1.61 10.72 -2.19
CA GLY A 19 -3.03 11.02 -2.03
C GLY A 19 -3.80 11.13 -3.36
N SER A 20 -3.15 11.60 -4.42
CA SER A 20 -3.76 11.87 -5.74
C SER A 20 -3.14 11.06 -6.87
N THR A 21 -1.87 10.69 -6.75
CA THR A 21 -1.12 9.91 -7.73
C THR A 21 -0.30 8.84 -7.03
N SER A 22 0.11 7.83 -7.78
CA SER A 22 1.17 6.91 -7.39
C SER A 22 2.31 7.05 -8.38
N ASP A 23 3.52 7.22 -7.85
CA ASP A 23 4.74 7.36 -8.64
C ASP A 23 5.51 6.05 -8.64
N ILE A 24 5.97 5.64 -9.81
CA ILE A 24 6.66 4.37 -10.06
C ILE A 24 8.06 4.69 -10.55
N LEU A 25 9.06 4.13 -9.87
CA LEU A 25 10.48 4.32 -10.15
C LEU A 25 11.13 2.98 -10.44
N LEU A 26 11.92 2.89 -11.52
CA LEU A 26 12.71 1.71 -11.85
C LEU A 26 14.20 2.03 -11.79
N LEU A 27 14.91 1.40 -10.86
CA LEU A 27 16.35 1.54 -10.69
C LEU A 27 17.05 0.20 -10.90
N ALA A 28 18.13 0.21 -11.65
CA ALA A 28 19.01 -0.93 -11.83
C ALA A 28 20.45 -0.47 -12.05
N LYS A 29 21.41 -1.41 -12.06
CA LYS A 29 22.74 -1.12 -12.54
C LYS A 29 22.73 -1.00 -14.06
N ASN A 30 23.38 0.03 -14.57
CA ASN A 30 23.47 0.29 -16.00
C ASN A 30 24.80 -0.23 -16.55
N PRO A 31 24.80 -1.30 -17.37
CA PRO A 31 26.03 -1.85 -17.96
C PRO A 31 26.79 -0.83 -18.84
N GLN A 32 26.04 0.05 -19.52
CA GLN A 32 26.62 1.08 -20.39
C GLN A 32 27.33 2.23 -19.63
N LYS A 33 27.04 2.32 -18.29
CA LYS A 33 27.64 3.30 -17.38
C LYS A 33 28.53 2.64 -16.32
N GLY A 34 29.25 1.59 -16.69
CA GLY A 34 30.14 0.89 -15.76
C GLY A 34 29.44 0.28 -14.54
N ASN A 35 28.23 -0.23 -14.71
CA ASN A 35 27.40 -0.81 -13.65
C ASN A 35 27.05 0.19 -12.51
N GLN A 36 26.98 1.47 -12.79
CA GLN A 36 26.48 2.46 -11.84
C GLN A 36 24.96 2.33 -11.68
N ALA A 37 24.46 2.57 -10.45
CA ALA A 37 23.03 2.68 -10.19
C ALA A 37 22.41 3.80 -11.05
N SER A 38 21.38 3.49 -11.79
CA SER A 38 20.71 4.43 -12.70
C SER A 38 19.21 4.32 -12.58
N LEU A 39 18.53 5.45 -12.63
CA LEU A 39 17.10 5.53 -12.81
C LEU A 39 16.80 5.31 -14.30
N PHE A 40 16.14 4.22 -14.63
CA PHE A 40 15.78 3.88 -16.01
C PHE A 40 14.43 4.45 -16.40
N ARG A 41 13.50 4.52 -15.45
CA ARG A 41 12.15 5.00 -15.72
C ARG A 41 11.50 5.59 -14.48
N GLU A 42 10.75 6.64 -14.73
CA GLU A 42 9.80 7.25 -13.79
C GLU A 42 8.45 7.35 -14.48
N SER A 43 7.38 7.09 -13.77
CA SER A 43 6.01 7.20 -14.26
C SER A 43 5.07 7.56 -13.12
N SER A 44 4.09 8.40 -13.40
CA SER A 44 3.04 8.78 -12.45
C SER A 44 1.68 8.34 -12.99
N VAL A 45 0.88 7.71 -12.13
CA VAL A 45 -0.47 7.25 -12.48
C VAL A 45 -1.50 7.78 -11.47
N ARG A 46 -2.73 8.03 -11.94
CA ARG A 46 -3.84 8.50 -11.09
C ARG A 46 -4.51 7.35 -10.31
N LEU A 47 -3.72 6.41 -9.82
CA LEU A 47 -4.16 5.37 -8.89
C LEU A 47 -3.59 5.72 -7.52
N ALA A 48 -4.41 6.23 -6.63
CA ALA A 48 -3.96 6.85 -5.40
C ALA A 48 -4.75 6.41 -4.18
N ALA A 49 -4.09 6.45 -3.02
CA ALA A 49 -4.67 6.10 -1.73
C ALA A 49 -5.86 6.98 -1.35
N GLY A 50 -5.88 8.25 -1.80
CA GLY A 50 -6.96 9.17 -1.47
C GLY A 50 -8.32 8.74 -1.99
N VAL A 51 -8.39 8.17 -3.20
CA VAL A 51 -9.64 7.64 -3.76
C VAL A 51 -10.13 6.46 -2.90
N PHE A 52 -9.22 5.56 -2.55
CA PHE A 52 -9.52 4.44 -1.68
C PHE A 52 -10.02 4.89 -0.31
N PHE A 53 -9.27 5.74 0.39
CA PHE A 53 -9.62 6.19 1.72
C PHE A 53 -10.96 6.94 1.74
N ASN A 54 -11.25 7.75 0.74
CA ASN A 54 -12.54 8.43 0.63
C ASN A 54 -13.70 7.44 0.45
N THR A 55 -13.51 6.37 -0.34
CA THR A 55 -14.53 5.35 -0.55
C THR A 55 -14.78 4.55 0.73
N VAL A 56 -13.71 4.14 1.42
CA VAL A 56 -13.81 3.38 2.69
C VAL A 56 -14.55 4.18 3.76
N ILE A 57 -14.20 5.46 3.92
CA ILE A 57 -14.80 6.34 4.93
C ILE A 57 -16.29 6.58 4.67
N ASN A 58 -16.70 6.63 3.41
CA ASN A 58 -18.09 6.79 3.03
C ASN A 58 -18.90 5.50 3.11
N SER A 59 -18.27 4.34 3.35
CA SER A 59 -18.94 3.08 3.56
C SER A 59 -19.62 3.02 4.94
N ASP A 60 -20.93 2.84 4.96
CA ASP A 60 -21.69 2.72 6.22
C ASP A 60 -21.28 1.46 7.00
N ASP A 61 -20.91 0.38 6.32
CA ASP A 61 -20.45 -0.85 6.93
C ASP A 61 -19.11 -0.66 7.66
N PHE A 62 -18.17 0.08 7.04
CA PHE A 62 -16.90 0.42 7.66
C PHE A 62 -17.11 1.31 8.91
N ARG A 63 -17.99 2.30 8.80
CA ARG A 63 -18.32 3.20 9.92
C ARG A 63 -18.94 2.45 11.08
N ARG A 64 -19.87 1.51 10.81
CA ARG A 64 -20.46 0.63 11.84
C ARG A 64 -19.40 -0.26 12.49
N ALA A 65 -18.51 -0.87 11.71
CA ALA A 65 -17.42 -1.68 12.24
C ALA A 65 -16.49 -0.89 13.17
N LEU A 66 -16.16 0.38 12.81
CA LEU A 66 -15.40 1.28 13.67
C LEU A 66 -16.13 1.58 14.99
N LEU A 67 -17.45 1.84 14.94
CA LEU A 67 -18.25 2.12 16.14
C LEU A 67 -18.32 0.90 17.05
N ASN A 68 -18.57 -0.27 16.50
CA ASN A 68 -18.64 -1.51 17.28
C ASN A 68 -17.30 -1.86 17.94
N PHE A 69 -16.21 -1.63 17.24
CA PHE A 69 -14.86 -1.82 17.80
C PHE A 69 -14.59 -0.84 18.95
N HIS A 70 -15.08 0.38 18.82
CA HIS A 70 -14.93 1.42 19.84
C HIS A 70 -15.62 1.06 21.17
N GLU A 71 -16.77 0.42 21.14
CA GLU A 71 -17.53 0.08 22.35
C GLU A 71 -16.78 -0.92 23.25
N GLY A 72 -15.76 -1.60 22.74
CA GLY A 72 -15.03 -2.63 23.47
C GLY A 72 -13.77 -2.17 24.20
N LYS A 73 -12.91 -1.34 23.57
CA LYS A 73 -11.57 -1.00 24.11
C LYS A 73 -10.94 0.15 23.32
N SER A 74 -10.79 1.33 23.91
CA SER A 74 -10.07 2.35 23.18
C SER A 74 -9.42 3.43 24.04
N THR A 75 -8.27 3.90 23.58
CA THR A 75 -7.66 5.12 24.10
C THR A 75 -8.58 6.32 23.81
N LYS A 76 -8.58 7.34 24.67
CA LYS A 76 -9.37 8.57 24.46
C LYS A 76 -9.11 9.23 23.10
N VAL A 77 -7.87 9.11 22.60
CA VAL A 77 -7.45 9.68 21.31
C VAL A 77 -8.10 8.93 20.14
N PHE A 78 -8.17 7.59 20.21
CA PHE A 78 -8.82 6.76 19.19
C PHE A 78 -10.30 7.10 19.06
N VAL A 79 -11.00 7.22 20.21
CA VAL A 79 -12.40 7.64 20.28
C VAL A 79 -12.63 8.99 19.63
N ALA A 80 -11.80 9.99 19.98
CA ALA A 80 -11.91 11.32 19.41
C ALA A 80 -11.71 11.30 17.89
N ASN A 81 -10.73 10.55 17.37
CA ASN A 81 -10.50 10.41 15.95
C ASN A 81 -11.68 9.78 15.20
N ILE A 82 -12.30 8.73 15.78
CA ILE A 82 -13.51 8.14 15.20
C ILE A 82 -14.67 9.14 15.17
N GLN A 83 -14.88 9.86 16.25
CA GLN A 83 -15.93 10.88 16.31
C GLN A 83 -15.73 11.99 15.28
N GLU A 84 -14.49 12.44 15.07
CA GLU A 84 -14.17 13.43 14.05
C GLU A 84 -14.40 12.90 12.62
N ILE A 85 -14.06 11.64 12.34
CA ILE A 85 -14.37 11.00 11.05
C ILE A 85 -15.88 10.99 10.78
N ILE A 86 -16.68 10.72 11.81
CA ILE A 86 -18.14 10.68 11.69
C ILE A 86 -18.71 12.08 11.44
N LYS A 87 -18.15 13.11 12.09
CA LYS A 87 -18.63 14.49 11.99
C LYS A 87 -18.16 15.22 10.73
N GLU A 88 -16.87 15.08 10.39
CA GLU A 88 -16.23 15.85 9.32
C GLU A 88 -15.74 14.98 8.17
N LYS A 89 -16.60 14.65 7.22
CA LYS A 89 -16.26 13.84 6.04
C LYS A 89 -15.03 14.34 5.27
N LYS A 90 -14.78 15.65 5.21
CA LYS A 90 -13.66 16.23 4.45
C LYS A 90 -12.29 15.98 5.08
N LYS A 91 -12.21 15.82 6.41
CA LYS A 91 -10.97 15.57 7.14
C LYS A 91 -10.75 14.06 7.42
N ALA A 92 -11.74 13.25 7.10
CA ALA A 92 -11.74 11.84 7.37
C ALA A 92 -10.48 11.08 6.89
N PRO A 93 -9.86 11.35 5.71
CA PRO A 93 -8.64 10.69 5.29
C PRO A 93 -7.45 10.86 6.25
N TYR A 94 -7.33 12.00 6.89
CA TYR A 94 -6.27 12.25 7.87
C TYR A 94 -6.46 11.44 9.16
N TYR A 95 -7.68 11.42 9.67
CA TYR A 95 -8.03 10.66 10.87
C TYR A 95 -7.94 9.16 10.65
N LEU A 96 -8.28 8.67 9.46
CA LEU A 96 -8.18 7.28 9.11
C LEU A 96 -6.74 6.77 9.20
N ASN A 97 -5.77 7.55 8.70
CA ASN A 97 -4.35 7.20 8.84
C ASN A 97 -3.93 7.10 10.32
N SER A 98 -4.39 8.03 11.16
CA SER A 98 -4.12 8.00 12.59
C SER A 98 -4.73 6.77 13.26
N ILE A 99 -5.95 6.40 12.90
CA ILE A 99 -6.62 5.19 13.40
C ILE A 99 -5.82 3.94 13.02
N PHE A 100 -5.37 3.83 11.77
CA PHE A 100 -4.57 2.68 11.35
C PHE A 100 -3.22 2.59 12.04
N ASP A 101 -2.58 3.72 12.34
CA ASP A 101 -1.34 3.72 13.10
C ASP A 101 -1.55 3.26 14.54
N GLN A 102 -2.64 3.66 15.15
CA GLN A 102 -3.00 3.24 16.50
C GLN A 102 -3.40 1.76 16.53
N LEU A 103 -4.21 1.30 15.59
CA LEU A 103 -4.64 -0.09 15.50
C LEU A 103 -3.47 -1.07 15.36
N LYS A 104 -2.35 -0.68 14.73
CA LYS A 104 -1.17 -1.54 14.61
C LYS A 104 -0.54 -1.94 15.94
N THR A 105 -0.74 -1.16 16.98
CA THR A 105 -0.19 -1.37 18.31
C THR A 105 -1.18 -2.04 19.26
N GLU A 106 -2.43 -2.26 18.82
CA GLU A 106 -3.48 -2.85 19.63
C GLU A 106 -3.47 -4.39 19.48
N GLU A 107 -3.59 -5.10 20.59
CA GLU A 107 -3.72 -6.57 20.60
C GLU A 107 -4.94 -7.08 19.84
N ASP A 108 -5.96 -6.24 19.67
CA ASP A 108 -7.21 -6.57 18.99
C ASP A 108 -7.22 -6.21 17.50
N TYR A 109 -6.07 -5.83 16.92
CA TYR A 109 -5.98 -5.46 15.50
C TYR A 109 -6.53 -6.56 14.57
N ASP A 110 -6.14 -7.80 14.82
CA ASP A 110 -6.59 -8.93 14.00
C ASP A 110 -8.11 -9.17 14.13
N LYS A 111 -8.67 -8.95 15.30
CA LYS A 111 -10.14 -9.04 15.53
C LYS A 111 -10.87 -7.92 14.81
N PHE A 112 -10.38 -6.70 14.91
CA PHE A 112 -10.95 -5.57 14.18
C PHE A 112 -10.90 -5.80 12.68
N TYR A 113 -9.76 -6.29 12.19
CA TYR A 113 -9.54 -6.59 10.79
C TYR A 113 -10.50 -7.68 10.30
N SER A 114 -10.66 -8.77 11.04
CA SER A 114 -11.60 -9.84 10.72
C SER A 114 -13.04 -9.35 10.72
N SER A 115 -13.44 -8.53 11.70
CA SER A 115 -14.77 -7.93 11.76
C SER A 115 -15.08 -7.06 10.54
N ILE A 116 -14.10 -6.27 10.06
CA ILE A 116 -14.27 -5.50 8.82
C ILE A 116 -14.35 -6.44 7.62
N ALA A 117 -13.50 -7.47 7.54
CA ALA A 117 -13.49 -8.41 6.43
C ALA A 117 -14.84 -9.12 6.26
N ASP A 118 -15.48 -9.47 7.37
CA ASP A 118 -16.78 -10.14 7.36
C ASP A 118 -17.94 -9.20 6.96
N ASN A 119 -17.89 -7.95 7.39
CA ASN A 119 -19.00 -7.01 7.26
C ASN A 119 -18.84 -5.99 6.12
N ALA A 120 -17.63 -5.78 5.63
CA ALA A 120 -17.31 -4.75 4.65
C ALA A 120 -16.30 -5.23 3.59
N LYS A 121 -16.62 -6.30 2.87
CA LYS A 121 -15.77 -6.88 1.80
C LYS A 121 -15.26 -5.84 0.80
N VAL A 122 -16.04 -4.81 0.50
CA VAL A 122 -15.68 -3.70 -0.41
C VAL A 122 -14.42 -2.99 0.07
N VAL A 123 -14.22 -2.88 1.38
CA VAL A 123 -13.06 -2.22 2.00
C VAL A 123 -11.74 -2.92 1.62
N PHE A 124 -11.77 -4.23 1.38
CA PHE A 124 -10.57 -5.00 0.97
C PHE A 124 -10.49 -5.22 -0.52
N THR A 125 -11.62 -5.33 -1.19
CA THR A 125 -11.67 -5.54 -2.65
C THR A 125 -11.05 -4.35 -3.39
N LEU A 126 -11.34 -3.13 -2.97
CA LEU A 126 -10.83 -1.94 -3.65
C LEU A 126 -9.30 -1.78 -3.52
N PRO A 127 -8.67 -1.91 -2.32
CA PRO A 127 -7.21 -1.93 -2.21
C PRO A 127 -6.55 -3.03 -3.02
N ALA A 128 -7.12 -4.24 -3.00
CA ALA A 128 -6.60 -5.35 -3.78
C ALA A 128 -6.63 -5.04 -5.28
N TYR A 129 -7.72 -4.46 -5.76
CA TYR A 129 -7.87 -4.05 -7.15
C TYR A 129 -6.87 -2.96 -7.55
N VAL A 130 -6.78 -1.88 -6.75
CA VAL A 130 -5.83 -0.78 -7.00
C VAL A 130 -4.39 -1.29 -7.00
N THR A 131 -4.03 -2.12 -6.01
CA THR A 131 -2.69 -2.71 -5.94
C THR A 131 -2.41 -3.63 -7.14
N GLY A 132 -3.38 -4.46 -7.52
CA GLY A 132 -3.27 -5.31 -8.72
C GLY A 132 -3.01 -4.50 -9.98
N LEU A 133 -3.72 -3.38 -10.17
CA LEU A 133 -3.51 -2.47 -11.29
C LEU A 133 -2.14 -1.81 -11.26
N LEU A 134 -1.68 -1.36 -10.09
CA LEU A 134 -0.34 -0.77 -9.93
C LEU A 134 0.76 -1.78 -10.25
N LEU A 135 0.65 -3.01 -9.75
CA LEU A 135 1.60 -4.08 -10.04
C LEU A 135 1.59 -4.49 -11.50
N TYR A 136 0.40 -4.60 -12.11
CA TYR A 136 0.26 -4.91 -13.54
C TYR A 136 0.94 -3.84 -14.40
N TYR A 137 0.64 -2.57 -14.14
CA TYR A 137 1.25 -1.45 -14.86
C TYR A 137 2.77 -1.41 -14.64
N SER A 138 3.23 -1.62 -13.41
CA SER A 138 4.66 -1.71 -13.10
C SER A 138 5.34 -2.85 -13.87
N GLY A 139 4.68 -4.01 -13.98
CA GLY A 139 5.19 -5.15 -14.76
C GLY A 139 5.37 -4.80 -16.25
N MET A 140 4.43 -4.08 -16.84
CA MET A 140 4.56 -3.59 -18.22
C MET A 140 5.74 -2.63 -18.38
N LEU A 141 5.93 -1.70 -17.42
CA LEU A 141 7.06 -0.78 -17.43
C LEU A 141 8.41 -1.51 -17.28
N ILE A 142 8.48 -2.51 -16.41
CA ILE A 142 9.67 -3.36 -16.21
C ILE A 142 10.02 -4.08 -17.51
N GLY A 143 9.06 -4.81 -18.10
CA GLY A 143 9.30 -5.54 -19.35
C GLY A 143 9.77 -4.64 -20.48
N LYS A 144 9.16 -3.46 -20.63
CA LYS A 144 9.59 -2.47 -21.62
C LYS A 144 10.99 -1.95 -21.31
N THR A 145 11.30 -1.66 -20.04
CA THR A 145 12.63 -1.13 -19.64
C THR A 145 13.73 -2.15 -19.88
N ILE A 146 13.49 -3.42 -19.54
CA ILE A 146 14.45 -4.51 -19.80
C ILE A 146 14.75 -4.59 -21.30
N LYS A 147 13.71 -4.62 -22.13
CA LYS A 147 13.85 -4.71 -23.59
C LYS A 147 14.57 -3.51 -24.20
N ASP A 148 14.16 -2.30 -23.83
CA ASP A 148 14.68 -1.06 -24.41
C ASP A 148 16.15 -0.82 -24.05
N ASN A 149 16.65 -1.41 -22.95
CA ASN A 149 18.01 -1.19 -22.43
C ASN A 149 18.90 -2.44 -22.40
N ASN A 150 18.44 -3.55 -23.00
CA ASN A 150 19.16 -4.83 -23.05
C ASN A 150 19.60 -5.31 -21.65
N LEU A 151 18.65 -5.30 -20.69
CA LEU A 151 18.90 -5.71 -19.30
C LEU A 151 18.50 -7.17 -19.07
N ASP A 152 18.87 -8.09 -19.98
CA ASP A 152 18.45 -9.50 -19.97
C ASP A 152 18.99 -10.30 -18.77
N ASN A 153 19.97 -9.73 -18.07
CA ASN A 153 20.53 -10.30 -16.84
C ASN A 153 19.68 -10.08 -15.57
N ILE A 154 18.63 -9.28 -15.65
CA ILE A 154 17.73 -9.06 -14.50
C ILE A 154 16.87 -10.29 -14.26
N THR A 155 17.11 -10.94 -13.12
CA THR A 155 16.40 -12.17 -12.69
C THR A 155 15.55 -11.95 -11.44
N ARG A 156 15.68 -10.76 -10.78
CA ARG A 156 14.99 -10.43 -9.54
C ARG A 156 14.49 -9.00 -9.56
N ILE A 157 13.24 -8.82 -9.10
CA ILE A 157 12.65 -7.50 -8.85
C ILE A 157 12.43 -7.34 -7.34
N ASP A 158 13.07 -6.34 -6.76
CA ASP A 158 12.86 -5.95 -5.36
C ASP A 158 11.87 -4.79 -5.32
N ILE A 159 10.75 -4.96 -4.60
CA ILE A 159 9.68 -3.97 -4.53
C ILE A 159 9.81 -3.18 -3.23
N LEU A 160 9.88 -1.86 -3.34
CA LEU A 160 9.91 -0.92 -2.22
C LEU A 160 8.68 -0.01 -2.30
N SER A 161 7.88 -0.02 -1.23
CA SER A 161 6.72 0.87 -1.11
C SER A 161 7.05 2.06 -0.22
N PHE A 162 6.71 3.26 -0.70
CA PHE A 162 6.94 4.53 -0.02
C PHE A 162 5.63 5.28 0.18
N GLY A 163 5.72 6.39 0.91
CA GLY A 163 4.64 7.31 1.13
C GLY A 163 3.57 6.82 2.11
N LYS A 164 2.67 7.72 2.47
CA LYS A 164 1.59 7.43 3.43
C LYS A 164 0.59 6.41 2.89
N GLY A 165 0.42 6.35 1.57
CA GLY A 165 -0.46 5.39 0.90
C GLY A 165 0.12 3.98 0.82
N GLY A 166 1.41 3.79 1.06
CA GLY A 166 2.04 2.46 1.19
C GLY A 166 1.38 1.59 2.25
N ARG A 167 0.63 2.20 3.17
CA ARG A 167 -0.23 1.51 4.14
C ARG A 167 -1.36 0.70 3.50
N LEU A 168 -1.75 1.00 2.26
CA LEU A 168 -2.66 0.14 1.48
C LEU A 168 -2.17 -1.31 1.43
N PHE A 169 -0.87 -1.52 1.33
CA PHE A 169 -0.28 -2.85 1.30
C PHE A 169 -0.44 -3.62 2.62
N HIS A 170 -0.55 -2.92 3.76
CA HIS A 170 -0.86 -3.55 5.04
C HIS A 170 -2.27 -4.13 5.09
N TRP A 171 -3.22 -3.51 4.38
CA TRP A 171 -4.58 -3.99 4.30
C TRP A 171 -4.68 -5.30 3.52
N LEU A 172 -3.76 -5.52 2.58
CA LEU A 172 -3.70 -6.74 1.79
C LEU A 172 -3.03 -7.90 2.53
N ARG A 173 -2.17 -7.60 3.51
CA ARG A 173 -1.44 -8.63 4.25
C ARG A 173 -2.38 -9.66 4.91
N ASN A 174 -3.47 -9.22 5.49
CA ASN A 174 -4.39 -10.08 6.20
C ASN A 174 -5.45 -10.71 5.27
N ALA A 175 -5.80 -10.05 4.17
CA ALA A 175 -6.66 -10.66 3.15
C ALA A 175 -5.97 -11.85 2.44
N ALA A 176 -4.63 -11.86 2.42
CA ALA A 176 -3.81 -12.91 1.81
C ALA A 176 -3.36 -14.00 2.79
N SER A 177 -3.71 -13.91 4.08
CA SER A 177 -3.21 -14.85 5.11
C SER A 177 -3.69 -16.29 4.93
N ASN A 178 -4.61 -16.56 4.02
CA ASN A 178 -5.02 -17.91 3.61
C ASN A 178 -4.34 -18.43 2.34
N SER A 179 -3.44 -17.66 1.72
CA SER A 179 -2.69 -18.11 0.56
C SER A 179 -1.34 -17.44 0.46
N THR A 180 -0.30 -18.21 0.82
CA THR A 180 1.12 -18.01 0.46
C THR A 180 1.76 -16.66 0.82
N THR A 181 2.70 -16.75 1.73
CA THR A 181 3.77 -15.83 2.11
C THR A 181 4.14 -14.77 1.06
N MET A 182 3.49 -13.63 1.05
CA MET A 182 4.15 -12.42 0.56
C MET A 182 5.00 -11.87 1.70
N GLY A 183 6.31 -12.05 1.61
CA GLY A 183 7.25 -11.42 2.51
C GLY A 183 7.23 -9.91 2.27
N TYR A 184 6.70 -9.16 3.21
CA TYR A 184 6.87 -7.71 3.30
C TYR A 184 8.03 -7.46 4.27
N TYR A 185 9.00 -6.74 3.80
CA TYR A 185 10.10 -6.21 4.61
C TYR A 185 9.94 -4.69 4.71
#